data_3ce13ca4a81df367f7cb9cbf371795d8
#
_entry.id   3ce13ca4a81df367f7cb9cbf371795d8
#
_cell.length_a   1.000
_cell.length_b   1.000
_cell.length_c   1.000
_cell.angle_alpha   90.00
_cell.angle_beta   90.00
_cell.angle_gamma   90.00
#
_symmetry.space_group_name_H-M   'P 1'
#
loop_
_entity.id
_entity.type
_entity.pdbx_description
1 polymer ?
#
loop_
_entity_poly.entity_id
_entity_poly.type
_entity_poly.pdbx_seq_one_letter_code
_entity_poly.pdbx_strand_id
1 'polypeptide(L)'
;MLSESGMGGASLAIAPSDQSVIYAAAASIAEGDFQDGLHAVFRSTSSGDAGTWTGQVRNANLTKLNTVLFSNPLAAFQSECGLGASSFFANQGWYDNTIAVDPTNPNVVFVGGIDLFRSDDGGVNWGLASHWWADKSAPQYAHADHHALVFHPQYNGASNQTLFVATDGGIFRTDNARPTHQPDMLAEL
;
A
#
# COMPACT_ATOMS: atom_id res chain seq x y z
N MET A 1 -9.42 -11.98 17.83
CA MET A 1 -9.48 -12.18 16.36
C MET A 1 -9.84 -10.87 15.71
N LEU A 2 -9.17 -10.49 14.63
CA LEU A 2 -9.60 -9.39 13.76
C LEU A 2 -10.64 -9.96 12.78
N SER A 3 -11.85 -9.43 12.79
CA SER A 3 -12.90 -9.82 11.86
C SER A 3 -13.96 -8.72 11.80
N GLU A 4 -14.27 -8.24 10.61
CA GLU A 4 -15.30 -7.24 10.36
C GLU A 4 -16.18 -7.67 9.19
N SER A 5 -17.44 -7.20 9.18
CA SER A 5 -18.35 -7.42 8.04
C SER A 5 -17.77 -6.73 6.79
N GLY A 6 -17.79 -7.41 5.65
CA GLY A 6 -17.25 -6.91 4.39
C GLY A 6 -15.74 -7.04 4.24
N MET A 7 -15.03 -7.58 5.23
CA MET A 7 -13.61 -7.88 5.14
C MET A 7 -13.39 -9.14 4.32
N GLY A 8 -12.57 -9.04 3.28
CA GLY A 8 -12.16 -10.12 2.38
C GLY A 8 -10.75 -10.63 2.66
N GLY A 9 -10.03 -11.00 1.61
CA GLY A 9 -8.64 -11.46 1.70
C GLY A 9 -7.75 -10.42 2.36
N ALA A 10 -6.81 -10.86 3.21
CA ALA A 10 -5.91 -9.96 3.91
C ALA A 10 -4.48 -10.48 3.92
N SER A 11 -3.52 -9.57 3.72
CA SER A 11 -2.09 -9.81 3.91
C SER A 11 -1.64 -9.29 5.27
N LEU A 12 -0.66 -9.96 5.88
CA LEU A 12 -0.14 -9.65 7.20
C LEU A 12 1.36 -9.36 7.14
N ALA A 13 1.81 -8.41 7.96
CA ALA A 13 3.23 -8.16 8.18
C ALA A 13 3.50 -7.88 9.66
N ILE A 14 4.53 -8.53 10.21
CA ILE A 14 5.06 -8.26 11.56
C ILE A 14 6.27 -7.35 11.41
N ALA A 15 6.34 -6.29 12.22
CA ALA A 15 7.48 -5.39 12.20
C ALA A 15 8.74 -6.08 12.75
N PRO A 16 9.83 -6.21 11.97
CA PRO A 16 11.03 -6.91 12.43
C PRO A 16 11.71 -6.25 13.63
N SER A 17 11.65 -4.91 13.72
CA SER A 17 12.25 -4.13 14.81
C SER A 17 11.41 -4.10 16.09
N ASP A 18 10.11 -4.43 15.99
CA ASP A 18 9.19 -4.52 17.14
C ASP A 18 8.07 -5.50 16.84
N GLN A 19 8.24 -6.77 17.22
CA GLN A 19 7.31 -7.85 16.89
C GLN A 19 5.93 -7.73 17.58
N SER A 20 5.76 -6.78 18.51
CA SER A 20 4.45 -6.44 19.03
C SER A 20 3.60 -5.65 18.03
N VAL A 21 4.23 -5.04 17.03
CA VAL A 21 3.57 -4.29 15.97
C VAL A 21 3.29 -5.19 14.76
N ILE A 22 2.01 -5.35 14.46
CA ILE A 22 1.52 -6.16 13.34
C ILE A 22 0.54 -5.31 12.52
N TYR A 23 0.65 -5.43 11.20
CA TYR A 23 -0.27 -4.82 10.25
C TYR A 23 -1.05 -5.88 9.49
N ALA A 24 -2.28 -5.51 9.09
CA ALA A 24 -3.09 -6.26 8.15
C ALA A 24 -3.67 -5.32 7.11
N ALA A 25 -3.45 -5.60 5.82
CA ALA A 25 -4.09 -4.91 4.72
C ALA A 25 -5.20 -5.81 4.17
N ALA A 26 -6.45 -5.37 4.27
CA ALA A 26 -7.61 -6.18 3.93
C ALA A 26 -8.35 -5.61 2.72
N ALA A 27 -8.70 -6.48 1.78
CA ALA A 27 -9.59 -6.16 0.67
C ALA A 27 -11.06 -6.14 1.12
N SER A 28 -11.89 -5.40 0.40
CA SER A 28 -13.34 -5.33 0.63
C SER A 28 -14.05 -6.38 -0.23
N ILE A 29 -15.02 -7.09 0.37
CA ILE A 29 -16.01 -7.89 -0.34
C ILE A 29 -17.41 -7.27 -0.25
N ALA A 30 -17.53 -6.09 0.35
CA ALA A 30 -18.79 -5.36 0.38
C ALA A 30 -19.12 -4.83 -1.03
N GLU A 31 -20.39 -4.98 -1.43
CA GLU A 31 -20.88 -4.43 -2.69
C GLU A 31 -20.75 -2.90 -2.73
N GLY A 32 -20.54 -2.35 -3.91
CA GLY A 32 -20.41 -0.91 -4.15
C GLY A 32 -19.07 -0.52 -4.74
N ASP A 33 -18.77 0.77 -4.73
CA ASP A 33 -17.59 1.36 -5.39
C ASP A 33 -16.24 0.82 -4.89
N PHE A 34 -16.20 0.30 -3.66
CA PHE A 34 -15.00 -0.26 -3.04
C PHE A 34 -14.95 -1.78 -3.06
N GLN A 35 -15.89 -2.44 -3.72
CA GLN A 35 -15.81 -3.89 -3.89
C GLN A 35 -14.48 -4.27 -4.52
N ASP A 36 -13.82 -5.27 -3.96
CA ASP A 36 -12.48 -5.72 -4.36
C ASP A 36 -11.34 -4.70 -4.16
N GLY A 37 -11.63 -3.51 -3.67
CA GLY A 37 -10.65 -2.51 -3.26
C GLY A 37 -10.26 -2.63 -1.78
N LEU A 38 -9.77 -1.51 -1.21
CA LEU A 38 -9.39 -1.48 0.20
C LEU A 38 -10.62 -1.58 1.12
N HIS A 39 -10.62 -2.53 2.05
CA HIS A 39 -11.49 -2.48 3.23
C HIS A 39 -10.87 -1.62 4.33
N ALA A 40 -9.68 -1.96 4.75
CA ALA A 40 -8.89 -1.20 5.71
C ALA A 40 -7.43 -1.66 5.75
N VAL A 41 -6.54 -0.79 6.22
CA VAL A 41 -5.28 -1.18 6.82
C VAL A 41 -5.44 -1.12 8.33
N PHE A 42 -5.20 -2.24 8.99
CA PHE A 42 -5.26 -2.36 10.45
C PHE A 42 -3.86 -2.41 11.03
N ARG A 43 -3.74 -1.95 12.27
CA ARG A 43 -2.53 -2.05 13.07
C ARG A 43 -2.87 -2.55 14.48
N SER A 44 -2.04 -3.46 15.02
CA SER A 44 -1.99 -3.80 16.43
C SER A 44 -0.58 -3.46 16.96
N THR A 45 -0.49 -3.00 18.20
CA THR A 45 0.77 -2.80 18.94
C THR A 45 0.86 -3.73 20.16
N SER A 46 0.09 -4.81 20.14
CA SER A 46 -0.02 -5.79 21.22
C SER A 46 -0.02 -7.21 20.65
N SER A 47 0.91 -7.49 19.75
CA SER A 47 1.14 -8.82 19.17
C SER A 47 -0.10 -9.44 18.48
N GLY A 48 -1.04 -8.59 18.03
CA GLY A 48 -2.25 -9.04 17.35
C GLY A 48 -3.34 -9.60 18.27
N ASP A 49 -3.25 -9.38 19.55
CA ASP A 49 -4.24 -9.83 20.52
C ASP A 49 -5.66 -9.37 20.17
N ALA A 50 -6.66 -10.12 20.59
CA ALA A 50 -8.04 -9.80 20.34
C ALA A 50 -8.42 -8.43 20.96
N GLY A 51 -9.05 -7.57 20.16
CA GLY A 51 -9.46 -6.23 20.59
C GLY A 51 -8.37 -5.15 20.55
N THR A 52 -7.15 -5.48 20.08
CA THR A 52 -6.04 -4.51 19.99
C THR A 52 -5.85 -3.92 18.59
N TRP A 53 -6.63 -4.35 17.63
CA TRP A 53 -6.56 -3.90 16.25
C TRP A 53 -7.29 -2.57 16.05
N THR A 54 -6.62 -1.62 15.42
CA THR A 54 -7.19 -0.32 15.04
C THR A 54 -7.07 -0.13 13.53
N GLY A 55 -8.17 0.32 12.90
CA GLY A 55 -8.14 0.72 11.49
C GLY A 55 -7.39 2.05 11.34
N GLN A 56 -6.29 2.05 10.62
CA GLN A 56 -5.48 3.25 10.37
C GLN A 56 -6.06 4.06 9.20
N VAL A 57 -6.47 3.36 8.14
CA VAL A 57 -7.14 3.94 6.97
C VAL A 57 -8.23 2.99 6.50
N ARG A 58 -9.31 3.55 5.98
CA ARG A 58 -10.46 2.84 5.41
C ARG A 58 -10.86 3.46 4.08
N ASN A 59 -11.62 2.73 3.31
CA ASN A 59 -12.24 3.17 2.05
C ASN A 59 -13.34 4.23 2.25
N ALA A 60 -13.05 5.32 2.93
CA ALA A 60 -14.05 6.31 3.32
C ALA A 60 -14.26 7.46 2.31
N ASN A 61 -13.37 7.64 1.33
CA ASN A 61 -13.42 8.76 0.41
C ASN A 61 -12.61 8.48 -0.86
N LEU A 62 -13.29 8.44 -2.02
CA LEU A 62 -12.71 8.15 -3.33
C LEU A 62 -11.66 9.16 -3.81
N THR A 63 -11.72 10.40 -3.31
CA THR A 63 -10.78 11.46 -3.69
C THR A 63 -9.49 11.44 -2.89
N LYS A 64 -9.37 10.57 -1.88
CA LYS A 64 -8.16 10.46 -1.07
C LYS A 64 -7.28 9.32 -1.54
N LEU A 65 -6.02 9.61 -1.83
CA LEU A 65 -5.03 8.63 -2.28
C LEU A 65 -4.91 7.42 -1.34
N ASN A 66 -4.99 7.62 -0.04
CA ASN A 66 -4.94 6.54 0.97
C ASN A 66 -6.09 5.52 0.87
N THR A 67 -7.16 5.80 0.16
CA THR A 67 -8.27 4.86 -0.02
C THR A 67 -8.14 4.01 -1.28
N VAL A 68 -7.21 4.35 -2.16
CA VAL A 68 -6.99 3.66 -3.45
C VAL A 68 -5.84 2.66 -3.42
N LEU A 69 -5.43 2.18 -2.23
CA LEU A 69 -4.26 1.30 -2.08
C LEU A 69 -4.35 -0.01 -2.88
N PHE A 70 -5.54 -0.53 -3.12
CA PHE A 70 -5.82 -1.72 -3.93
C PHE A 70 -6.62 -1.39 -5.21
N SER A 71 -6.55 -0.14 -5.65
CA SER A 71 -7.23 0.36 -6.85
C SER A 71 -6.22 1.01 -7.78
N ASN A 72 -6.67 1.31 -9.01
CA ASN A 72 -5.87 2.06 -9.95
C ASN A 72 -5.91 3.57 -9.60
N PRO A 73 -4.84 4.19 -9.11
CA PRO A 73 -4.83 5.62 -8.77
C PRO A 73 -5.17 6.53 -9.95
N LEU A 74 -4.86 6.14 -11.19
CA LEU A 74 -5.24 6.91 -12.39
C LEU A 74 -6.75 7.08 -12.52
N ALA A 75 -7.55 6.10 -12.10
CA ALA A 75 -9.01 6.22 -12.15
C ALA A 75 -9.52 7.33 -11.22
N ALA A 76 -8.90 7.49 -10.04
CA ALA A 76 -9.22 8.59 -9.13
C ALA A 76 -8.86 9.95 -9.74
N PHE A 77 -7.67 10.08 -10.34
CA PHE A 77 -7.27 11.32 -11.01
C PHE A 77 -8.16 11.68 -12.19
N GLN A 78 -8.52 10.71 -13.02
CA GLN A 78 -9.42 10.95 -14.16
C GLN A 78 -10.77 11.52 -13.72
N SER A 79 -11.31 11.04 -12.60
CA SER A 79 -12.56 11.55 -12.02
C SER A 79 -12.44 13.01 -11.59
N GLU A 80 -11.35 13.38 -10.92
CA GLU A 80 -11.13 14.75 -10.46
C GLU A 80 -10.82 15.73 -11.60
N CYS A 81 -10.18 15.27 -12.67
CA CYS A 81 -9.90 16.08 -13.85
C CYS A 81 -11.11 16.28 -14.77
N GLY A 82 -12.31 15.83 -14.38
CA GLY A 82 -13.54 16.03 -15.17
C GLY A 82 -13.63 15.19 -16.45
N LEU A 83 -12.78 14.17 -16.59
CA LEU A 83 -12.77 13.26 -17.73
C LEU A 83 -13.87 12.19 -17.66
N GLY A 84 -14.88 12.43 -16.83
CA GLY A 84 -16.02 11.57 -16.59
C GLY A 84 -15.76 10.67 -15.39
N ALA A 85 -16.75 10.60 -14.49
CA ALA A 85 -16.77 9.58 -13.45
C ALA A 85 -16.82 8.22 -14.14
N SER A 86 -15.67 7.62 -14.42
CA SER A 86 -15.67 6.19 -14.65
C SER A 86 -16.04 5.58 -13.31
N SER A 87 -17.21 4.97 -13.22
CA SER A 87 -17.59 4.06 -12.15
C SER A 87 -16.63 2.82 -12.07
N PHE A 88 -15.49 2.90 -12.70
CA PHE A 88 -14.50 1.85 -12.84
C PHE A 88 -13.26 2.19 -12.02
N PHE A 89 -13.38 2.05 -10.69
CA PHE A 89 -12.21 1.67 -9.93
C PHE A 89 -11.85 0.24 -10.39
N ALA A 90 -10.69 0.07 -11.04
CA ALA A 90 -10.12 -1.24 -11.26
C ALA A 90 -9.57 -1.72 -9.91
N ASN A 91 -10.46 -2.20 -9.03
CA ASN A 91 -10.09 -2.73 -7.73
C ASN A 91 -9.59 -4.16 -7.89
N GLN A 92 -8.42 -4.48 -7.32
CA GLN A 92 -7.78 -5.78 -7.48
C GLN A 92 -7.28 -6.38 -6.15
N GLY A 93 -7.74 -5.91 -5.00
CA GLY A 93 -7.29 -6.39 -3.69
C GLY A 93 -7.56 -7.89 -3.42
N TRP A 94 -8.32 -8.55 -4.27
CA TRP A 94 -8.48 -10.01 -4.30
C TRP A 94 -7.32 -10.72 -5.00
N TYR A 95 -6.57 -10.00 -5.86
CA TYR A 95 -5.51 -10.53 -6.70
C TYR A 95 -4.12 -10.06 -6.21
N ASP A 96 -3.91 -8.76 -6.14
CA ASP A 96 -2.69 -8.09 -5.74
C ASP A 96 -2.87 -7.43 -4.37
N ASN A 97 -2.45 -8.11 -3.33
CA ASN A 97 -2.56 -7.66 -1.96
C ASN A 97 -1.32 -8.11 -1.19
N THR A 98 -0.39 -7.20 -0.98
CA THR A 98 0.83 -7.48 -0.22
C THR A 98 1.17 -6.33 0.71
N ILE A 99 1.81 -6.64 1.84
CA ILE A 99 2.22 -5.66 2.85
C ILE A 99 3.57 -6.04 3.42
N ALA A 100 4.42 -5.05 3.67
CA ALA A 100 5.69 -5.25 4.36
C ALA A 100 6.00 -4.07 5.28
N VAL A 101 6.66 -4.36 6.41
CA VAL A 101 7.11 -3.34 7.35
C VAL A 101 8.62 -3.20 7.25
N ASP A 102 9.10 -1.96 7.26
CA ASP A 102 10.52 -1.65 7.26
C ASP A 102 11.24 -2.34 8.43
N PRO A 103 12.34 -3.05 8.17
CA PRO A 103 13.04 -3.83 9.20
C PRO A 103 13.55 -3.01 10.38
N THR A 104 13.71 -1.70 10.23
CA THR A 104 14.34 -0.83 11.25
C THR A 104 13.39 0.20 11.87
N ASN A 105 12.16 0.33 11.31
CA ASN A 105 11.16 1.27 11.83
C ASN A 105 9.74 0.69 11.72
N PRO A 106 9.09 0.35 12.85
CA PRO A 106 7.75 -0.25 12.84
C PRO A 106 6.63 0.68 12.35
N ASN A 107 6.91 1.96 12.14
CA ASN A 107 5.95 2.92 11.60
C ASN A 107 6.07 3.13 10.07
N VAL A 108 7.12 2.59 9.46
CA VAL A 108 7.28 2.64 7.99
C VAL A 108 6.73 1.36 7.41
N VAL A 109 5.65 1.46 6.66
CA VAL A 109 4.93 0.32 6.09
C VAL A 109 4.65 0.54 4.62
N PHE A 110 4.76 -0.52 3.84
CA PHE A 110 4.49 -0.56 2.41
C PHE A 110 3.29 -1.45 2.14
N VAL A 111 2.41 -1.00 1.25
CA VAL A 111 1.30 -1.79 0.71
C VAL A 111 1.43 -1.80 -0.81
N GLY A 112 1.41 -2.99 -1.38
CA GLY A 112 1.35 -3.21 -2.82
C GLY A 112 -0.04 -3.73 -3.20
N GLY A 113 -0.60 -3.10 -4.19
CA GLY A 113 -1.74 -3.47 -4.98
C GLY A 113 -1.37 -3.27 -6.44
N ILE A 114 -2.18 -2.58 -7.24
CA ILE A 114 -1.80 -2.18 -8.60
C ILE A 114 -0.52 -1.35 -8.59
N ASP A 115 -0.41 -0.44 -7.63
CA ASP A 115 0.79 0.35 -7.39
C ASP A 115 1.35 0.10 -5.98
N LEU A 116 2.57 0.60 -5.73
CA LEU A 116 3.21 0.53 -4.42
C LEU A 116 3.00 1.84 -3.66
N PHE A 117 2.51 1.71 -2.44
CA PHE A 117 2.32 2.82 -1.51
C PHE A 117 3.19 2.66 -0.27
N ARG A 118 3.57 3.80 0.34
CA ARG A 118 4.31 3.86 1.59
C ARG A 118 3.63 4.79 2.59
N SER A 119 3.61 4.37 3.83
CA SER A 119 3.29 5.21 4.99
C SER A 119 4.52 5.32 5.89
N ASP A 120 4.76 6.49 6.46
CA ASP A 120 5.84 6.76 7.41
C ASP A 120 5.31 6.99 8.84
N ASP A 121 4.01 6.92 9.04
CA ASP A 121 3.32 7.26 10.28
C ASP A 121 2.41 6.13 10.82
N GLY A 122 2.77 4.90 10.53
CA GLY A 122 2.05 3.75 11.04
C GLY A 122 0.77 3.40 10.28
N GLY A 123 0.67 3.78 9.01
CA GLY A 123 -0.45 3.45 8.13
C GLY A 123 -1.58 4.48 8.13
N VAL A 124 -1.37 5.66 8.71
CA VAL A 124 -2.39 6.72 8.77
C VAL A 124 -2.45 7.53 7.47
N ASN A 125 -1.28 7.98 6.99
CA ASN A 125 -1.15 8.69 5.74
C ASN A 125 -0.28 7.90 4.77
N TRP A 126 -0.65 7.94 3.49
CA TRP A 126 -0.02 7.15 2.44
C TRP A 126 0.41 8.04 1.27
N GLY A 127 1.56 7.72 0.73
CA GLY A 127 2.08 8.29 -0.51
C GLY A 127 2.40 7.20 -1.52
N LEU A 128 2.35 7.56 -2.80
CA LEU A 128 2.72 6.68 -3.89
C LEU A 128 4.24 6.47 -3.89
N ALA A 129 4.70 5.23 -3.86
CA ALA A 129 6.11 4.87 -3.84
C ALA A 129 6.62 4.43 -5.23
N SER A 130 5.77 3.79 -6.02
CA SER A 130 6.02 3.52 -7.45
C SER A 130 4.72 3.57 -8.22
N HIS A 131 4.80 3.76 -9.54
CA HIS A 131 3.62 3.79 -10.39
C HIS A 131 3.92 3.24 -11.79
N TRP A 132 3.01 2.40 -12.27
CA TRP A 132 3.17 1.67 -13.52
C TRP A 132 3.03 2.55 -14.78
N TRP A 133 2.39 3.70 -14.69
CA TRP A 133 2.21 4.63 -15.83
C TRP A 133 3.39 5.59 -16.03
N ALA A 134 4.42 5.54 -15.18
CA ALA A 134 5.65 6.27 -15.41
C ALA A 134 6.38 5.73 -16.65
N ASP A 135 7.27 6.53 -17.22
CA ASP A 135 8.20 6.04 -18.20
C ASP A 135 9.03 4.88 -17.61
N LYS A 136 9.22 3.81 -18.37
CA LYS A 136 9.95 2.62 -17.90
C LYS A 136 11.40 2.88 -17.50
N SER A 137 11.98 3.98 -17.95
CA SER A 137 13.32 4.44 -17.54
C SER A 137 13.31 5.31 -16.28
N ALA A 138 12.14 5.73 -15.81
CA ALA A 138 12.01 6.57 -14.62
C ALA A 138 12.29 5.77 -13.34
N PRO A 139 12.98 6.36 -12.35
CA PRO A 139 13.36 5.65 -11.12
C PRO A 139 12.16 5.23 -10.26
N GLN A 140 11.01 5.84 -10.45
CA GLN A 140 9.76 5.51 -9.76
C GLN A 140 8.91 4.46 -10.49
N TYR A 141 9.37 3.96 -11.66
CA TYR A 141 8.63 2.94 -12.39
C TYR A 141 8.77 1.57 -11.71
N ALA A 142 7.64 0.91 -11.49
CA ALA A 142 7.53 -0.54 -11.36
C ALA A 142 6.31 -0.98 -12.17
N HIS A 143 6.32 -2.22 -12.67
CA HIS A 143 5.14 -2.77 -13.32
C HIS A 143 4.01 -2.90 -12.29
N ALA A 144 2.77 -2.86 -12.76
CA ALA A 144 1.59 -3.05 -11.94
C ALA A 144 1.53 -4.45 -11.29
N ASP A 145 0.58 -4.59 -10.38
CA ASP A 145 0.13 -5.84 -9.76
C ASP A 145 1.22 -6.47 -8.89
N HIS A 146 1.28 -5.97 -7.65
CA HIS A 146 2.33 -6.30 -6.69
C HIS A 146 1.95 -7.51 -5.85
N HIS A 147 2.82 -8.55 -5.82
CA HIS A 147 2.58 -9.80 -5.14
C HIS A 147 3.50 -10.06 -3.95
N ALA A 148 4.70 -9.48 -3.95
CA ALA A 148 5.63 -9.63 -2.83
C ALA A 148 6.56 -8.43 -2.67
N LEU A 149 6.85 -8.11 -1.42
CA LEU A 149 7.78 -7.07 -0.99
C LEU A 149 8.81 -7.70 -0.08
N VAL A 150 10.09 -7.65 -0.46
CA VAL A 150 11.16 -8.31 0.30
C VAL A 150 12.32 -7.35 0.52
N PHE A 151 12.56 -6.98 1.76
CA PHE A 151 13.74 -6.21 2.14
C PHE A 151 15.00 -7.06 2.06
N HIS A 152 16.10 -6.45 1.63
CA HIS A 152 17.41 -7.11 1.63
C HIS A 152 17.77 -7.58 3.03
N PRO A 153 18.34 -8.79 3.23
CA PRO A 153 18.68 -9.30 4.57
C PRO A 153 19.57 -8.39 5.41
N GLN A 154 20.39 -7.56 4.75
CA GLN A 154 21.26 -6.57 5.41
C GLN A 154 20.68 -5.15 5.36
N TYR A 155 19.39 -5.03 5.15
CA TYR A 155 18.72 -3.74 5.20
C TYR A 155 18.90 -3.07 6.57
N ASN A 156 19.31 -1.78 6.57
CA ASN A 156 19.56 -1.05 7.82
C ASN A 156 18.93 0.36 7.85
N GLY A 157 18.14 0.70 6.83
CA GLY A 157 17.43 1.97 6.73
C GLY A 157 18.31 3.20 6.50
N ALA A 158 19.63 3.00 6.31
CA ALA A 158 20.62 4.07 6.12
C ALA A 158 21.51 3.80 4.91
N SER A 159 22.57 3.02 5.07
CA SER A 159 23.51 2.70 3.97
C SER A 159 23.03 1.57 3.06
N ASN A 160 22.07 0.76 3.51
CA ASN A 160 21.39 -0.24 2.70
C ASN A 160 19.87 -0.07 2.88
N GLN A 161 19.22 0.44 1.84
CA GLN A 161 17.78 0.63 1.78
C GLN A 161 17.16 -0.20 0.65
N THR A 162 17.76 -1.37 0.37
CA THR A 162 17.34 -2.20 -0.77
C THR A 162 16.02 -2.92 -0.47
N LEU A 163 15.06 -2.72 -1.35
CA LEU A 163 13.77 -3.42 -1.39
C LEU A 163 13.60 -4.09 -2.75
N PHE A 164 13.20 -5.34 -2.76
CA PHE A 164 12.77 -6.08 -3.95
C PHE A 164 11.24 -6.13 -4.01
N VAL A 165 10.70 -5.96 -5.19
CA VAL A 165 9.27 -5.92 -5.47
C VAL A 165 8.98 -6.91 -6.59
N ALA A 166 8.14 -7.91 -6.33
CA ALA A 166 7.67 -8.84 -7.35
C ALA A 166 6.29 -8.41 -7.86
N THR A 167 6.15 -8.35 -9.16
CA THR A 167 4.95 -7.91 -9.88
C THR A 167 4.67 -8.84 -11.07
N ASP A 168 3.55 -8.68 -11.75
CA ASP A 168 3.27 -9.41 -13.01
C ASP A 168 4.31 -9.16 -14.11
N GLY A 169 4.98 -8.01 -14.08
CA GLY A 169 6.05 -7.67 -15.03
C GLY A 169 7.43 -8.19 -14.66
N GLY A 170 7.56 -8.88 -13.51
CA GLY A 170 8.83 -9.44 -13.04
C GLY A 170 9.27 -8.91 -11.69
N ILE A 171 10.59 -8.88 -11.45
CA ILE A 171 11.17 -8.43 -10.19
C ILE A 171 11.86 -7.09 -10.40
N PHE A 172 11.45 -6.11 -9.61
CA PHE A 172 12.04 -4.79 -9.54
C PHE A 172 12.86 -4.64 -8.25
N ARG A 173 13.84 -3.73 -8.28
CA ARG A 173 14.69 -3.42 -7.15
C ARG A 173 14.85 -1.92 -7.01
N THR A 174 14.73 -1.42 -5.80
CA THR A 174 15.22 -0.09 -5.42
C THR A 174 16.31 -0.20 -4.37
N ASP A 175 17.32 0.67 -4.43
CA ASP A 175 18.33 0.84 -3.38
C ASP A 175 18.01 2.03 -2.47
N ASN A 176 16.86 2.67 -2.69
CA ASN A 176 16.37 3.80 -1.93
C ASN A 176 14.89 3.59 -1.59
N ALA A 177 14.59 2.67 -0.67
CA ALA A 177 13.22 2.42 -0.21
C ALA A 177 12.67 3.55 0.69
N ARG A 178 13.55 4.48 1.14
CA ARG A 178 13.20 5.64 1.97
C ARG A 178 13.59 6.96 1.32
N PRO A 179 13.19 7.24 0.06
CA PRO A 179 13.37 8.58 -0.47
C PRO A 179 12.65 9.56 0.45
N THR A 180 13.23 10.75 0.65
CA THR A 180 12.52 11.84 1.30
C THR A 180 11.23 12.07 0.50
N HIS A 181 10.10 11.98 1.19
CA HIS A 181 8.80 12.26 0.60
C HIS A 181 8.82 13.67 0.00
N GLN A 182 8.65 13.76 -1.32
CA GLN A 182 8.30 15.06 -1.91
C GLN A 182 6.77 15.15 -1.91
N PRO A 183 6.17 15.99 -1.06
CA PRO A 183 4.72 16.15 -1.01
C PRO A 183 4.14 16.72 -2.30
N ASP A 184 4.99 17.20 -3.21
CA ASP A 184 4.61 18.06 -4.32
C ASP A 184 4.48 17.38 -5.67
N MET A 185 4.69 16.06 -5.78
CA MET A 185 4.51 15.38 -7.06
C MET A 185 3.06 15.38 -7.58
N LEU A 186 2.10 15.71 -6.73
CA LEU A 186 0.70 15.89 -7.13
C LEU A 186 0.34 17.35 -7.43
N ALA A 187 1.24 18.30 -7.15
CA ALA A 187 1.02 19.72 -7.44
C ALA A 187 1.51 20.12 -8.86
N GLU A 188 2.21 19.23 -9.55
CA GLU A 188 2.74 19.47 -10.91
C GLU A 188 2.04 18.65 -12.00
N LEU A 189 0.96 17.94 -11.66
CA LEU A 189 0.04 17.30 -12.61
C LEU A 189 -1.26 18.10 -12.67
#